data_7467c93a2be2e0863c84bcff0f58e7e6
#
_entry.id   7467c93a2be2e0863c84bcff0f58e7e6
#
_cell.length_a   1.000
_cell.length_b   1.000
_cell.length_c   1.000
_cell.angle_alpha   90.00
_cell.angle_beta   90.00
_cell.angle_gamma   90.00
#
_symmetry.space_group_name_H-M   'P 1'
#
loop_
_entity.id
_entity.type
_entity.pdbx_description
1 polymer ?
#
loop_
_entity_poly.entity_id
_entity_poly.type
_entity_poly.pdbx_seq_one_letter_code
_entity_poly.pdbx_strand_id
1 'polypeptide(L)'
;MPLRAAIASTSAVDATITQGSVSKTFSNYRFSQFSPWTSIFHGGTGTIEVREHGSGTALLTATIPLTPGPLVIVIKGAWPPTKPTAVEAIAASFTPPKTGSAVRLFNLALDVPFAKLLDGAGKPLADQVQYSLGSPWVPVPAGQQTFTAVADGGTARASAPFSPPNAPEVFSVFLLGDKSFGYSLVPQVDAPETGPCKPPARACDT
;
A
#
# COMPACT_ATOMS: atom_id res chain seq x y z
N MET A 1 5.91 -5.31 13.97
CA MET A 1 5.05 -4.39 13.21
C MET A 1 5.13 -4.75 11.73
N PRO A 2 4.04 -5.23 11.13
CA PRO A 2 4.04 -5.51 9.70
C PRO A 2 4.10 -4.21 8.89
N LEU A 3 4.94 -4.21 7.87
CA LEU A 3 5.25 -3.09 7.01
C LEU A 3 5.21 -3.54 5.55
N ARG A 4 4.68 -2.70 4.68
CA ARG A 4 4.71 -2.88 3.23
C ARG A 4 5.11 -1.57 2.56
N ALA A 5 6.00 -1.63 1.57
CA ALA A 5 6.35 -0.50 0.73
C ALA A 5 5.53 -0.51 -0.57
N ALA A 6 5.00 0.64 -0.92
CA ALA A 6 4.37 0.92 -2.21
C ALA A 6 5.18 2.01 -2.91
N ILE A 7 5.53 1.80 -4.17
CA ILE A 7 6.40 2.71 -4.91
C ILE A 7 5.67 3.27 -6.12
N ALA A 8 5.62 4.58 -6.22
CA ALA A 8 5.06 5.32 -7.34
C ALA A 8 6.18 5.89 -8.24
N SER A 9 7.06 5.01 -8.74
CA SER A 9 8.19 5.39 -9.60
C SER A 9 8.26 4.51 -10.83
N THR A 10 8.55 5.09 -11.99
CA THR A 10 8.74 4.35 -13.26
C THR A 10 10.11 3.68 -13.34
N SER A 11 11.14 4.24 -12.70
CA SER A 11 12.45 3.61 -12.55
C SER A 11 12.53 2.80 -11.25
N ALA A 12 13.39 1.79 -11.25
CA ALA A 12 13.59 0.97 -10.06
C ALA A 12 14.30 1.76 -8.97
N VAL A 13 13.84 1.58 -7.75
CA VAL A 13 14.43 2.19 -6.56
C VAL A 13 14.70 1.15 -5.49
N ASP A 14 15.67 1.46 -4.63
CA ASP A 14 15.92 0.75 -3.40
C ASP A 14 15.46 1.64 -2.24
N ALA A 15 14.73 1.07 -1.30
CA ALA A 15 14.29 1.78 -0.10
C ALA A 15 14.83 1.08 1.13
N THR A 16 15.61 1.79 1.93
CA THR A 16 16.15 1.28 3.19
C THR A 16 15.49 2.00 4.36
N ILE A 17 14.86 1.23 5.24
CA ILE A 17 14.30 1.75 6.48
C ILE A 17 15.23 1.35 7.62
N THR A 18 15.55 2.31 8.47
CA THR A 18 16.45 2.13 9.62
C THR A 18 15.78 2.64 10.89
N GLN A 19 15.84 1.85 11.96
CA GLN A 19 15.43 2.21 13.31
C GLN A 19 16.49 1.73 14.30
N GLY A 20 17.24 2.63 14.88
CA GLY A 20 18.39 2.28 15.74
C GLY A 20 19.42 1.44 14.97
N SER A 21 19.68 0.24 15.46
CA SER A 21 20.60 -0.72 14.82
C SER A 21 19.89 -1.66 13.81
N VAL A 22 18.58 -1.59 13.70
CA VAL A 22 17.79 -2.45 12.80
C VAL A 22 17.62 -1.76 11.47
N SER A 23 17.89 -2.46 10.38
CA SER A 23 17.72 -1.95 9.02
C SER A 23 17.10 -3.01 8.11
N LYS A 24 16.26 -2.56 7.18
CA LYS A 24 15.69 -3.39 6.12
C LYS A 24 15.71 -2.67 4.80
N THR A 25 16.29 -3.31 3.79
CA THR A 25 16.29 -2.81 2.42
C THR A 25 15.29 -3.58 1.57
N PHE A 26 14.52 -2.85 0.80
CA PHE A 26 13.63 -3.32 -0.26
C PHE A 26 14.24 -2.89 -1.58
N SER A 27 14.72 -3.84 -2.39
CA SER A 27 15.50 -3.52 -3.59
C SER A 27 14.73 -3.78 -4.88
N ASN A 28 15.03 -2.98 -5.90
CA ASN A 28 14.51 -3.11 -7.26
C ASN A 28 12.98 -3.01 -7.38
N TYR A 29 12.37 -2.10 -6.60
CA TYR A 29 10.94 -1.84 -6.69
C TYR A 29 10.61 -0.76 -7.71
N ARG A 30 9.55 -0.98 -8.47
CA ARG A 30 9.03 -0.07 -9.49
C ARG A 30 7.62 0.38 -9.16
N PHE A 31 7.08 1.30 -9.97
CA PHE A 31 5.69 1.74 -9.88
C PHE A 31 4.72 0.55 -9.75
N SER A 32 3.74 0.70 -8.87
CA SER A 32 2.71 -0.29 -8.55
C SER A 32 3.20 -1.61 -7.91
N GLN A 33 4.47 -1.74 -7.57
CA GLN A 33 4.98 -2.89 -6.86
C GLN A 33 4.89 -2.70 -5.35
N PHE A 34 4.58 -3.79 -4.65
CA PHE A 34 4.44 -3.85 -3.20
C PHE A 34 5.40 -4.90 -2.63
N SER A 35 6.06 -4.57 -1.53
CA SER A 35 6.85 -5.55 -0.79
C SER A 35 5.95 -6.56 -0.06
N PRO A 36 6.45 -7.74 0.28
CA PRO A 36 5.83 -8.55 1.33
C PRO A 36 5.75 -7.79 2.65
N TRP A 37 4.84 -8.21 3.53
CA TRP A 37 4.79 -7.71 4.89
C TRP A 37 6.06 -8.09 5.66
N THR A 38 6.55 -7.18 6.47
CA THR A 38 7.78 -7.35 7.26
C THR A 38 7.53 -6.91 8.70
N SER A 39 7.95 -7.69 9.69
CA SER A 39 7.70 -7.47 11.12
C SER A 39 9.02 -7.31 11.88
N ILE A 40 9.84 -6.34 11.52
CA ILE A 40 11.17 -6.13 12.14
C ILE A 40 11.30 -4.82 12.91
N PHE A 41 10.33 -3.92 12.81
CA PHE A 41 10.37 -2.62 13.46
C PHE A 41 9.43 -2.56 14.65
N HIS A 42 9.81 -1.75 15.65
CA HIS A 42 9.01 -1.42 16.83
C HIS A 42 8.37 -0.04 16.67
N GLY A 43 7.46 0.31 17.55
CA GLY A 43 6.90 1.68 17.56
C GLY A 43 7.97 2.75 17.79
N GLY A 44 7.75 3.95 17.29
CA GLY A 44 8.67 5.08 17.43
C GLY A 44 8.93 5.79 16.10
N THR A 45 10.19 6.12 15.83
CA THR A 45 10.61 6.85 14.64
C THR A 45 11.68 6.06 13.89
N GLY A 46 11.58 6.02 12.58
CA GLY A 46 12.61 5.47 11.70
C GLY A 46 13.02 6.47 10.63
N THR A 47 14.14 6.20 9.99
CA THR A 47 14.59 6.92 8.80
C THR A 47 14.43 6.03 7.60
N ILE A 48 13.86 6.56 6.53
CA ILE A 48 13.85 5.91 5.22
C ILE A 48 14.77 6.65 4.26
N GLU A 49 15.60 5.90 3.58
CA GLU A 49 16.43 6.40 2.49
C GLU A 49 16.01 5.69 1.20
N VAL A 50 15.70 6.48 0.17
CA VAL A 50 15.35 5.99 -1.17
C VAL A 50 16.51 6.30 -2.10
N ARG A 51 17.00 5.27 -2.80
CA ARG A 51 18.09 5.35 -3.77
C ARG A 51 17.63 4.86 -5.14
N GLU A 52 18.27 5.35 -6.17
CA GLU A 52 18.14 4.75 -7.51
C GLU A 52 18.78 3.36 -7.50
N HIS A 53 18.05 2.37 -8.01
CA HIS A 53 18.56 1.00 -8.06
C HIS A 53 19.78 0.89 -8.97
N GLY A 54 20.83 0.26 -8.46
CA GLY A 54 22.07 0.03 -9.21
C GLY A 54 23.07 1.20 -9.22
N SER A 55 22.63 2.47 -9.05
CA SER A 55 23.55 3.60 -9.02
C SER A 55 23.98 3.98 -7.60
N GLY A 56 23.18 3.62 -6.60
CA GLY A 56 23.40 4.04 -5.22
C GLY A 56 23.16 5.53 -4.96
N THR A 57 22.72 6.29 -5.97
CA THR A 57 22.41 7.72 -5.82
C THR A 57 21.23 7.91 -4.89
N ALA A 58 21.43 8.68 -3.81
CA ALA A 58 20.36 9.04 -2.89
C ALA A 58 19.37 10.01 -3.57
N LEU A 59 18.10 9.64 -3.60
CA LEU A 59 17.01 10.40 -4.19
C LEU A 59 16.24 11.17 -3.11
N LEU A 60 16.02 10.54 -1.96
CA LEU A 60 15.25 11.08 -0.85
C LEU A 60 15.68 10.44 0.46
N THR A 61 15.76 11.25 1.52
CA THR A 61 15.84 10.77 2.89
C THR A 61 14.74 11.45 3.69
N ALA A 62 14.00 10.68 4.48
CA ALA A 62 12.91 11.20 5.29
C ALA A 62 12.83 10.47 6.64
N THR A 63 12.33 11.17 7.64
CA THR A 63 11.96 10.59 8.92
C THR A 63 10.48 10.19 8.88
N ILE A 64 10.17 8.98 9.31
CA ILE A 64 8.82 8.43 9.30
C ILE A 64 8.39 7.96 10.68
N PRO A 65 7.12 8.19 11.07
CA PRO A 65 6.58 7.58 12.27
C PRO A 65 6.36 6.08 12.04
N LEU A 66 6.88 5.26 12.94
CA LEU A 66 6.64 3.82 12.99
C LEU A 66 5.65 3.55 14.12
N THR A 67 4.37 3.82 13.87
CA THR A 67 3.32 3.61 14.87
C THR A 67 3.09 2.12 15.10
N PRO A 68 2.69 1.69 16.32
CA PRO A 68 2.30 0.31 16.55
C PRO A 68 1.19 -0.14 15.61
N GLY A 69 1.28 -1.37 15.12
CA GLY A 69 0.32 -1.93 14.17
C GLY A 69 0.84 -1.97 12.74
N PRO A 70 0.04 -2.47 11.80
CA PRO A 70 0.43 -2.54 10.39
C PRO A 70 0.53 -1.15 9.77
N LEU A 71 1.59 -0.94 8.97
CA LEU A 71 1.84 0.30 8.23
C LEU A 71 2.08 0.00 6.75
N VAL A 72 1.50 0.83 5.90
CA VAL A 72 1.90 0.94 4.49
C VAL A 72 2.77 2.18 4.35
N ILE A 73 4.00 2.01 3.88
CA ILE A 73 4.89 3.12 3.56
C ILE A 73 4.84 3.37 2.07
N VAL A 74 4.44 4.57 1.71
CA VAL A 74 4.28 5.00 0.32
C VAL A 74 5.41 5.95 -0.04
N ILE A 75 6.16 5.61 -1.07
CA ILE A 75 7.15 6.50 -1.67
C ILE A 75 6.48 7.19 -2.85
N LYS A 76 6.33 8.52 -2.75
CA LYS A 76 5.62 9.36 -3.71
C LYS A 76 6.57 10.07 -4.65
N GLY A 77 6.12 10.32 -5.86
CA GLY A 77 6.83 11.07 -6.88
C GLY A 77 7.07 10.27 -8.14
N ALA A 78 7.25 10.98 -9.26
CA ALA A 78 7.55 10.38 -10.55
C ALA A 78 9.07 10.36 -10.77
N TRP A 79 9.66 9.20 -10.96
CA TRP A 79 11.07 9.07 -11.30
C TRP A 79 11.26 8.16 -12.52
N PRO A 80 12.02 8.58 -13.54
CA PRO A 80 12.23 9.96 -13.97
C PRO A 80 10.95 10.59 -14.54
N PRO A 81 10.81 11.92 -14.71
CA PRO A 81 11.89 12.92 -14.68
C PRO A 81 12.11 13.60 -13.33
N THR A 82 11.21 13.43 -12.37
CA THR A 82 11.32 14.06 -11.05
C THR A 82 11.75 13.05 -9.99
N LYS A 83 12.50 13.50 -8.99
CA LYS A 83 12.88 12.66 -7.85
C LYS A 83 11.65 12.31 -7.01
N PRO A 84 11.68 11.21 -6.23
CA PRO A 84 10.73 11.00 -5.15
C PRO A 84 10.65 12.26 -4.28
N THR A 85 9.44 12.73 -4.02
CA THR A 85 9.22 14.02 -3.34
C THR A 85 8.82 13.85 -1.89
N ALA A 86 8.25 12.72 -1.52
CA ALA A 86 7.80 12.46 -0.17
C ALA A 86 7.73 10.96 0.14
N VAL A 87 7.78 10.65 1.43
CA VAL A 87 7.43 9.36 1.98
C VAL A 87 6.30 9.56 2.98
N GLU A 88 5.33 8.68 2.94
CA GLU A 88 4.20 8.71 3.87
C GLU A 88 4.00 7.36 4.51
N ALA A 89 3.76 7.35 5.83
CA ALA A 89 3.39 6.16 6.58
C ALA A 89 1.88 6.20 6.86
N ILE A 90 1.15 5.23 6.32
CA ILE A 90 -0.30 5.13 6.44
C ILE A 90 -0.63 3.96 7.35
N ALA A 91 -1.36 4.22 8.43
CA ALA A 91 -1.82 3.16 9.31
C ALA A 91 -2.80 2.23 8.58
N ALA A 92 -2.51 0.94 8.65
CA ALA A 92 -3.31 -0.11 8.05
C ALA A 92 -3.87 -1.00 9.18
N SER A 93 -5.08 -0.73 9.64
CA SER A 93 -5.71 -1.63 10.61
C SER A 93 -6.27 -2.86 9.89
N PHE A 94 -6.04 -4.04 10.44
CA PHE A 94 -6.66 -5.28 9.96
C PHE A 94 -7.70 -5.75 10.97
N THR A 95 -8.95 -5.63 10.62
CA THR A 95 -10.03 -6.30 11.33
C THR A 95 -10.75 -7.16 10.31
N PRO A 96 -10.37 -8.45 10.18
CA PRO A 96 -11.04 -9.33 9.24
C PRO A 96 -12.52 -9.44 9.59
N PRO A 97 -13.42 -9.53 8.61
CA PRO A 97 -14.81 -9.81 8.86
C PRO A 97 -14.95 -11.20 9.49
N LYS A 98 -16.04 -11.43 10.23
CA LYS A 98 -16.31 -12.76 10.82
C LYS A 98 -16.53 -13.82 9.74
N THR A 99 -17.06 -13.43 8.60
CA THR A 99 -17.36 -14.30 7.45
C THR A 99 -17.12 -13.52 6.16
N GLY A 100 -16.72 -14.24 5.11
CA GLY A 100 -16.45 -13.65 3.80
C GLY A 100 -15.20 -12.76 3.78
N SER A 101 -15.08 -11.97 2.75
CA SER A 101 -13.95 -11.06 2.55
C SER A 101 -14.38 -9.60 2.69
N ALA A 102 -13.43 -8.72 2.96
CA ALA A 102 -13.67 -7.28 2.94
C ALA A 102 -12.61 -6.55 2.14
N VAL A 103 -13.04 -5.47 1.48
CA VAL A 103 -12.19 -4.58 0.69
C VAL A 103 -12.17 -3.18 1.29
N ARG A 104 -11.07 -2.47 1.08
CA ARG A 104 -10.99 -1.00 1.24
C ARG A 104 -10.21 -0.39 0.09
N LEU A 105 -10.48 0.88 -0.18
CA LEU A 105 -9.72 1.69 -1.11
C LEU A 105 -8.68 2.52 -0.37
N PHE A 106 -7.43 2.54 -0.84
CA PHE A 106 -6.45 3.59 -0.56
C PHE A 106 -6.34 4.50 -1.78
N ASN A 107 -6.60 5.78 -1.60
CA ASN A 107 -6.40 6.78 -2.64
C ASN A 107 -5.00 7.37 -2.54
N LEU A 108 -4.08 6.90 -3.39
CA LEU A 108 -2.70 7.36 -3.47
C LEU A 108 -2.38 8.00 -4.83
N ALA A 109 -3.39 8.32 -5.63
CA ALA A 109 -3.22 9.03 -6.88
C ALA A 109 -2.99 10.52 -6.63
N LEU A 110 -1.87 11.05 -7.14
CA LEU A 110 -1.31 12.35 -6.74
C LEU A 110 -2.22 13.55 -7.02
N ASP A 111 -3.05 13.46 -8.05
CA ASP A 111 -3.95 14.53 -8.51
C ASP A 111 -5.44 14.22 -8.35
N VAL A 112 -5.75 13.20 -7.54
CA VAL A 112 -7.12 12.80 -7.22
C VAL A 112 -7.44 13.14 -5.76
N PRO A 113 -8.04 14.31 -5.47
CA PRO A 113 -8.33 14.71 -4.10
C PRO A 113 -9.31 13.75 -3.40
N PHE A 114 -10.30 13.24 -4.14
CA PHE A 114 -11.26 12.27 -3.66
C PHE A 114 -11.51 11.18 -4.69
N ALA A 115 -11.60 9.95 -4.23
CA ALA A 115 -11.91 8.79 -5.06
C ALA A 115 -13.05 7.97 -4.47
N LYS A 116 -13.72 7.19 -5.32
CA LYS A 116 -14.69 6.17 -4.93
C LYS A 116 -14.29 4.82 -5.50
N LEU A 117 -14.66 3.75 -4.81
CA LEU A 117 -14.52 2.38 -5.27
C LEU A 117 -15.89 1.84 -5.67
N LEU A 118 -15.97 1.29 -6.85
CA LEU A 118 -17.18 0.65 -7.39
C LEU A 118 -16.94 -0.87 -7.53
N ASP A 119 -17.96 -1.65 -7.34
CA ASP A 119 -17.99 -3.07 -7.73
C ASP A 119 -18.19 -3.25 -9.25
N GLY A 120 -18.21 -4.51 -9.70
CA GLY A 120 -18.39 -4.85 -11.11
C GLY A 120 -19.75 -4.44 -11.71
N ALA A 121 -20.75 -4.20 -10.89
CA ALA A 121 -22.06 -3.69 -11.28
C ALA A 121 -22.13 -2.14 -11.26
N GLY A 122 -21.04 -1.48 -10.88
CA GLY A 122 -20.98 -0.02 -10.75
C GLY A 122 -21.56 0.52 -9.44
N LYS A 123 -21.87 -0.35 -8.47
CA LYS A 123 -22.36 0.07 -7.16
C LYS A 123 -21.20 0.57 -6.29
N PRO A 124 -21.37 1.72 -5.61
CA PRO A 124 -20.36 2.22 -4.69
C PRO A 124 -20.12 1.27 -3.51
N LEU A 125 -18.85 0.91 -3.29
CA LEU A 125 -18.35 0.20 -2.12
C LEU A 125 -17.74 1.20 -1.12
N ALA A 126 -17.02 2.20 -1.62
CA ALA A 126 -16.49 3.30 -0.82
C ALA A 126 -16.65 4.61 -1.60
N ASP A 127 -16.89 5.70 -0.90
CA ASP A 127 -17.07 7.03 -1.48
C ASP A 127 -16.25 8.06 -0.73
N GLN A 128 -15.93 9.19 -1.38
CA GLN A 128 -15.20 10.32 -0.80
C GLN A 128 -13.88 9.94 -0.09
N VAL A 129 -13.15 8.95 -0.64
CA VAL A 129 -11.86 8.56 -0.07
C VAL A 129 -10.83 9.63 -0.42
N GLN A 130 -10.47 10.41 0.58
CA GLN A 130 -9.50 11.50 0.44
C GLN A 130 -8.12 10.97 0.07
N TYR A 131 -7.36 11.78 -0.68
CA TYR A 131 -5.96 11.51 -0.98
C TYR A 131 -5.16 11.19 0.29
N SER A 132 -4.29 10.20 0.21
CA SER A 132 -3.48 9.65 1.31
C SER A 132 -4.26 8.94 2.42
N LEU A 133 -5.56 8.69 2.25
CA LEU A 133 -6.36 7.96 3.23
C LEU A 133 -6.90 6.64 2.68
N GLY A 134 -7.26 5.74 3.60
CA GLY A 134 -7.99 4.53 3.31
C GLY A 134 -9.45 4.65 3.71
N SER A 135 -10.33 4.02 2.95
CA SER A 135 -11.74 3.89 3.34
C SER A 135 -11.92 2.94 4.53
N PRO A 136 -13.07 2.94 5.20
CA PRO A 136 -13.50 1.81 6.01
C PRO A 136 -13.51 0.50 5.20
N TRP A 137 -13.47 -0.62 5.89
CA TRP A 137 -13.66 -1.95 5.30
C TRP A 137 -15.10 -2.16 4.88
N VAL A 138 -15.30 -2.70 3.67
CA VAL A 138 -16.61 -3.02 3.12
C VAL A 138 -16.66 -4.51 2.78
N PRO A 139 -17.66 -5.26 3.27
CA PRO A 139 -17.84 -6.66 2.91
C PRO A 139 -18.05 -6.84 1.42
N VAL A 140 -17.44 -7.87 0.85
CA VAL A 140 -17.61 -8.26 -0.56
C VAL A 140 -17.80 -9.76 -0.68
N PRO A 141 -18.63 -10.22 -1.64
CA PRO A 141 -18.82 -11.64 -1.88
C PRO A 141 -17.54 -12.28 -2.41
N ALA A 142 -17.40 -13.60 -2.18
CA ALA A 142 -16.38 -14.40 -2.80
C ALA A 142 -16.57 -14.52 -4.32
N GLY A 143 -15.51 -14.88 -5.02
CA GLY A 143 -15.51 -15.11 -6.46
C GLY A 143 -14.96 -13.93 -7.26
N GLN A 144 -14.86 -14.12 -8.56
CA GLN A 144 -14.27 -13.13 -9.45
C GLN A 144 -15.10 -11.85 -9.49
N GLN A 145 -14.45 -10.73 -9.26
CA GLN A 145 -15.01 -9.39 -9.31
C GLN A 145 -14.08 -8.45 -10.08
N THR A 146 -14.65 -7.34 -10.56
CA THR A 146 -13.86 -6.23 -11.10
C THR A 146 -14.13 -5.02 -10.24
N PHE A 147 -13.09 -4.49 -9.63
CA PHE A 147 -13.18 -3.22 -8.92
C PHE A 147 -12.81 -2.07 -9.84
N THR A 148 -13.50 -0.96 -9.72
CA THR A 148 -13.19 0.27 -10.44
C THR A 148 -13.05 1.41 -9.45
N ALA A 149 -11.90 2.07 -9.43
CA ALA A 149 -11.73 3.34 -8.74
C ALA A 149 -12.00 4.49 -9.72
N VAL A 150 -12.75 5.48 -9.25
CA VAL A 150 -13.12 6.67 -10.04
C VAL A 150 -12.85 7.90 -9.20
N ALA A 151 -12.16 8.89 -9.77
CA ALA A 151 -12.01 10.20 -9.14
C ALA A 151 -13.34 10.98 -9.15
N ASP A 152 -13.52 11.85 -8.18
CA ASP A 152 -14.61 12.82 -8.21
C ASP A 152 -14.53 13.64 -9.51
N GLY A 153 -15.68 13.78 -10.20
CA GLY A 153 -15.75 14.38 -11.53
C GLY A 153 -15.46 13.40 -12.68
N GLY A 154 -15.14 12.13 -12.40
CA GLY A 154 -15.03 11.06 -13.41
C GLY A 154 -13.82 11.12 -14.33
N THR A 155 -12.86 12.02 -14.08
CA THR A 155 -11.70 12.27 -14.95
C THR A 155 -10.59 11.22 -14.82
N ALA A 156 -10.49 10.55 -13.68
CA ALA A 156 -9.55 9.46 -13.46
C ALA A 156 -10.30 8.16 -13.21
N ARG A 157 -9.95 7.11 -13.92
CA ARG A 157 -10.56 5.80 -13.77
C ARG A 157 -9.53 4.69 -13.93
N ALA A 158 -9.52 3.76 -13.01
CA ALA A 158 -8.71 2.56 -13.10
C ALA A 158 -9.53 1.33 -12.64
N SER A 159 -9.33 0.20 -13.28
CA SER A 159 -10.03 -1.03 -12.95
C SER A 159 -9.06 -2.18 -12.78
N ALA A 160 -9.37 -3.09 -11.87
CA ALA A 160 -8.61 -4.31 -11.66
C ALA A 160 -9.54 -5.50 -11.39
N PRO A 161 -9.31 -6.64 -12.05
CA PRO A 161 -9.93 -7.90 -11.65
C PRO A 161 -9.31 -8.40 -10.34
N PHE A 162 -10.11 -8.97 -9.49
CA PHE A 162 -9.67 -9.64 -8.28
C PHE A 162 -10.66 -10.75 -7.90
N SER A 163 -10.15 -11.84 -7.33
CA SER A 163 -10.98 -12.96 -6.89
C SER A 163 -10.86 -13.12 -5.38
N PRO A 164 -11.72 -12.45 -4.59
CA PRO A 164 -11.77 -12.66 -3.15
C PRO A 164 -11.97 -14.15 -2.86
N PRO A 165 -11.15 -14.75 -1.99
CA PRO A 165 -11.33 -16.14 -1.59
C PRO A 165 -12.60 -16.31 -0.76
N ASN A 166 -13.08 -17.53 -0.68
CA ASN A 166 -14.21 -17.90 0.18
C ASN A 166 -13.74 -18.15 1.63
N ALA A 167 -12.92 -17.26 2.14
CA ALA A 167 -12.35 -17.30 3.48
C ALA A 167 -12.37 -15.89 4.10
N PRO A 168 -12.31 -15.76 5.44
CA PRO A 168 -12.22 -14.46 6.07
C PRO A 168 -10.89 -13.79 5.73
N GLU A 169 -10.86 -13.01 4.67
CA GLU A 169 -9.69 -12.24 4.24
C GLU A 169 -10.03 -10.78 4.06
N VAL A 170 -9.04 -9.94 4.24
CA VAL A 170 -9.11 -8.52 3.97
C VAL A 170 -8.10 -8.17 2.89
N PHE A 171 -8.47 -7.25 2.01
CA PHE A 171 -7.56 -6.78 0.98
C PHE A 171 -7.76 -5.29 0.70
N SER A 172 -6.65 -4.65 0.47
CA SER A 172 -6.61 -3.24 0.09
C SER A 172 -6.47 -3.12 -1.42
N VAL A 173 -7.19 -2.17 -1.99
CA VAL A 173 -7.08 -1.79 -3.39
C VAL A 173 -6.46 -0.40 -3.42
N PHE A 174 -5.33 -0.25 -4.08
CA PHE A 174 -4.58 0.99 -4.14
C PHE A 174 -4.80 1.68 -5.48
N LEU A 175 -5.38 2.87 -5.46
CA LEU A 175 -5.41 3.75 -6.63
C LEU A 175 -4.09 4.52 -6.66
N LEU A 176 -3.32 4.33 -7.72
CA LEU A 176 -1.97 4.89 -7.91
C LEU A 176 -1.91 5.67 -9.22
N GLY A 177 -0.95 6.58 -9.31
CA GLY A 177 -0.65 7.31 -10.55
C GLY A 177 -1.10 8.76 -10.54
N ASP A 178 -1.11 9.34 -11.72
CA ASP A 178 -1.58 10.70 -11.99
C ASP A 178 -1.97 10.84 -13.48
N LYS A 179 -2.45 12.02 -13.86
CA LYS A 179 -2.86 12.31 -15.24
C LYS A 179 -1.73 12.21 -16.28
N SER A 180 -0.46 12.32 -15.86
CA SER A 180 0.70 12.30 -16.78
C SER A 180 1.14 10.87 -17.09
N PHE A 181 1.01 9.95 -16.14
CA PHE A 181 1.45 8.55 -16.25
C PHE A 181 0.29 7.56 -16.36
N GLY A 182 -0.95 8.06 -16.22
CA GLY A 182 -2.13 7.23 -16.12
C GLY A 182 -2.35 6.69 -14.72
N TYR A 183 -3.50 6.05 -14.54
CA TYR A 183 -3.94 5.51 -13.25
C TYR A 183 -3.93 4.00 -13.26
N SER A 184 -3.54 3.41 -12.15
CA SER A 184 -3.55 1.97 -11.91
C SER A 184 -4.31 1.66 -10.63
N LEU A 185 -5.07 0.57 -10.64
CA LEU A 185 -5.72 0.02 -9.48
C LEU A 185 -5.06 -1.32 -9.13
N VAL A 186 -4.45 -1.41 -7.95
CA VAL A 186 -3.65 -2.57 -7.56
C VAL A 186 -4.24 -3.22 -6.31
N PRO A 187 -4.88 -4.39 -6.44
CA PRO A 187 -5.36 -5.14 -5.29
C PRO A 187 -4.19 -5.84 -4.59
N GLN A 188 -4.21 -5.85 -3.26
CA GLN A 188 -3.25 -6.53 -2.41
C GLN A 188 -3.98 -7.24 -1.28
N VAL A 189 -3.69 -8.52 -1.09
CA VAL A 189 -4.18 -9.25 0.07
C VAL A 189 -3.46 -8.73 1.31
N ASP A 190 -4.23 -8.25 2.26
CA ASP A 190 -3.75 -7.87 3.58
C ASP A 190 -3.97 -9.07 4.51
N ALA A 191 -3.21 -10.14 4.32
CA ALA A 191 -3.23 -11.25 5.24
C ALA A 191 -2.56 -10.79 6.53
N PRO A 192 -3.29 -10.70 7.66
CA PRO A 192 -2.60 -10.65 8.93
C PRO A 192 -1.82 -11.95 9.04
N GLU A 193 -0.60 -11.92 9.53
CA GLU A 193 0.01 -13.10 10.12
C GLU A 193 -0.85 -13.48 11.34
N THR A 194 -1.98 -14.15 11.12
CA THR A 194 -2.87 -14.62 12.16
C THR A 194 -2.38 -15.99 12.62
N GLY A 195 -1.42 -15.98 13.50
CA GLY A 195 -1.01 -17.16 14.22
C GLY A 195 0.03 -16.79 15.25
N PRO A 196 0.00 -17.41 16.44
CA PRO A 196 1.18 -17.36 17.29
C PRO A 196 2.34 -17.88 16.44
N CYS A 197 3.47 -17.16 16.44
CA CYS A 197 4.69 -17.59 15.80
C CYS A 197 4.92 -19.07 16.10
N LYS A 198 4.78 -19.93 15.08
CA LYS A 198 5.06 -21.36 15.27
C LYS A 198 6.57 -21.55 15.29
N PRO A 199 7.12 -22.15 16.34
CA PRO A 199 8.53 -22.56 16.33
C PRO A 199 8.82 -23.49 15.13
N PRO A 200 9.95 -23.35 14.42
CA PRO A 200 11.12 -22.61 14.87
C PRO A 200 11.32 -21.24 14.22
N ALA A 201 10.45 -20.30 14.50
CA ALA A 201 10.63 -18.95 13.97
C ALA A 201 11.48 -18.12 14.93
N ARG A 202 12.78 -18.16 14.77
CA ARG A 202 13.75 -17.27 15.46
C ARG A 202 13.58 -15.79 15.12
N ALA A 203 12.52 -15.42 14.42
CA ALA A 203 12.24 -14.06 13.98
C ALA A 203 11.08 -13.38 14.73
N CYS A 204 10.49 -14.06 15.72
CA CYS A 204 9.39 -13.50 16.51
C CYS A 204 9.82 -13.01 17.90
N ASP A 205 11.02 -13.32 18.30
CA ASP A 205 11.57 -12.91 19.59
C ASP A 205 12.70 -11.89 19.36
N THR A 206 12.35 -10.64 19.27
CA THR A 206 13.12 -9.51 19.86
C THR A 206 12.37 -8.21 19.64
#